data_3e6bdc7e874a12535006bdaf1ce28718
#
_entry.id   3e6bdc7e874a12535006bdaf1ce28718
#
_cell.length_a   1.000
_cell.length_b   1.000
_cell.length_c   1.000
_cell.angle_alpha   90.00
_cell.angle_beta   90.00
_cell.angle_gamma   90.00
#
_symmetry.space_group_name_H-M   'P 1'
#
loop_
_entity.id
_entity.type
_entity.pdbx_description
1 polymer ?
#
loop_
_entity_poly.entity_id
_entity_poly.type
_entity_poly.pdbx_seq_one_letter_code
_entity_poly.pdbx_strand_id
1 'polypeptide(L)'
;EEQVLSWEDGNDANNDGISGRASIVIDPTSGVNRLGRFGYKAGTFSVKHQTASAFNTDIGVMTSMLPNPDCGSAQQDCGSAEVELSDQDLDKLVKYLSLLGVGARRDYNTQNGARLFSDAGCASCHRPSMTTSAFHPLAELRNQTIHPYTDLLLHDMGPGLADSLAEGSASGAEWRTAALWGLGHA
;
A
#
# COMPACT_ATOMS: atom_id res chain seq x y z
N GLU A 1 -9.68 -5.58 -4.61
CA GLU A 1 -8.64 -6.61 -4.47
C GLU A 1 -8.57 -7.50 -5.70
N GLU A 2 -9.69 -8.06 -6.19
CA GLU A 2 -9.73 -8.91 -7.40
C GLU A 2 -9.04 -8.26 -8.60
N GLN A 3 -9.25 -6.97 -8.83
CA GLN A 3 -8.60 -6.25 -9.92
C GLN A 3 -7.06 -6.22 -9.78
N VAL A 4 -6.53 -6.04 -8.57
CA VAL A 4 -5.08 -6.07 -8.33
C VAL A 4 -4.53 -7.47 -8.58
N LEU A 5 -5.21 -8.50 -8.06
CA LEU A 5 -4.82 -9.89 -8.26
C LEU A 5 -4.88 -10.32 -9.75
N SER A 6 -5.80 -9.72 -10.53
CA SER A 6 -5.88 -10.01 -11.98
C SER A 6 -4.71 -9.44 -12.80
N TRP A 7 -3.91 -8.57 -12.22
CA TRP A 7 -2.70 -8.01 -12.85
C TRP A 7 -1.42 -8.75 -12.46
N GLU A 8 -1.54 -9.74 -11.55
CA GLU A 8 -0.38 -10.51 -11.10
C GLU A 8 0.23 -11.33 -12.24
N ASP A 9 1.51 -11.17 -12.44
CA ASP A 9 2.34 -11.92 -13.38
C ASP A 9 3.74 -12.15 -12.78
N GLY A 10 3.79 -12.91 -11.69
CA GLY A 10 5.03 -13.15 -10.95
C GLY A 10 6.12 -13.90 -11.71
N ASN A 11 5.77 -14.53 -12.83
CA ASN A 11 6.67 -15.34 -13.64
C ASN A 11 6.93 -14.76 -15.04
N ASP A 12 6.50 -13.51 -15.30
CA ASP A 12 6.60 -12.89 -16.64
C ASP A 12 6.05 -13.83 -17.75
N ALA A 13 4.84 -14.34 -17.56
CA ALA A 13 4.24 -15.30 -18.48
C ALA A 13 3.92 -14.72 -19.85
N ASN A 14 3.77 -13.40 -19.92
CA ASN A 14 3.55 -12.67 -21.18
C ASN A 14 4.87 -12.32 -21.90
N ASN A 15 6.03 -12.53 -21.26
CA ASN A 15 7.39 -12.26 -21.76
C ASN A 15 7.62 -10.79 -22.15
N ASP A 16 7.06 -9.85 -21.38
CA ASP A 16 7.32 -8.41 -21.58
C ASP A 16 8.51 -7.88 -20.76
N GLY A 17 9.14 -8.73 -19.97
CA GLY A 17 10.28 -8.41 -19.12
C GLY A 17 9.88 -7.79 -17.79
N ILE A 18 8.58 -7.77 -17.47
CA ILE A 18 8.06 -7.18 -16.24
C ILE A 18 7.30 -8.26 -15.46
N SER A 19 7.76 -8.56 -14.26
CA SER A 19 7.06 -9.45 -13.34
C SER A 19 6.54 -8.68 -12.13
N GLY A 20 5.28 -8.94 -11.74
CA GLY A 20 4.67 -8.33 -10.57
C GLY A 20 3.88 -9.36 -9.78
N ARG A 21 4.00 -9.36 -8.46
CA ARG A 21 3.28 -10.29 -7.59
C ARG A 21 2.54 -9.59 -6.45
N ALA A 22 1.45 -10.18 -6.01
CA ALA A 22 0.71 -9.71 -4.85
C ALA A 22 1.53 -9.91 -3.55
N SER A 23 1.51 -8.90 -2.68
CA SER A 23 1.95 -9.07 -1.30
C SER A 23 0.83 -9.69 -0.47
N ILE A 24 1.09 -10.80 0.17
CA ILE A 24 0.14 -11.43 1.10
C ILE A 24 0.64 -11.22 2.52
N VAL A 25 -0.19 -10.57 3.33
CA VAL A 25 0.11 -10.24 4.72
C VAL A 25 -0.92 -10.87 5.66
N ILE A 26 -0.51 -11.14 6.89
CA ILE A 26 -1.42 -11.66 7.91
C ILE A 26 -2.11 -10.48 8.59
N ASP A 27 -3.43 -10.52 8.68
CA ASP A 27 -4.20 -9.61 9.53
C ASP A 27 -3.89 -9.92 11.00
N PRO A 28 -3.26 -9.01 11.74
CA PRO A 28 -2.83 -9.28 13.10
C PRO A 28 -3.97 -9.53 14.09
N THR A 29 -5.20 -9.12 13.73
CA THR A 29 -6.38 -9.31 14.58
C THR A 29 -7.04 -10.67 14.36
N SER A 30 -7.13 -11.13 13.10
CA SER A 30 -7.88 -12.34 12.74
C SER A 30 -7.00 -13.52 12.34
N GLY A 31 -5.71 -13.31 12.09
CA GLY A 31 -4.81 -14.33 11.56
C GLY A 31 -5.05 -14.72 10.09
N VAL A 32 -5.96 -14.02 9.39
CA VAL A 32 -6.33 -14.32 8.01
C VAL A 32 -5.38 -13.64 7.03
N ASN A 33 -5.04 -14.32 5.95
CA ASN A 33 -4.26 -13.75 4.86
C ASN A 33 -5.06 -12.66 4.13
N ARG A 34 -4.42 -11.53 3.89
CA ARG A 34 -4.97 -10.34 3.21
C ARG A 34 -4.01 -9.86 2.13
N LEU A 35 -4.54 -9.18 1.12
CA LEU A 35 -3.73 -8.48 0.12
C LEU A 35 -3.11 -7.22 0.75
N GLY A 36 -1.77 -7.20 0.86
CA GLY A 36 -1.00 -6.01 1.25
C GLY A 36 -1.04 -4.94 0.16
N ARG A 37 -1.23 -3.69 0.56
CA ARG A 37 -1.41 -2.56 -0.38
C ARG A 37 -0.77 -1.27 0.08
N PHE A 38 -0.41 -1.17 1.36
CA PHE A 38 0.12 0.04 1.98
C PHE A 38 1.55 -0.18 2.43
N GLY A 39 2.28 0.92 2.62
CA GLY A 39 3.72 0.91 2.81
C GLY A 39 4.49 0.74 1.50
N TYR A 40 5.79 0.98 1.52
CA TYR A 40 6.66 0.88 0.34
C TYR A 40 6.79 -0.55 -0.17
N LYS A 41 6.66 -1.52 0.71
CA LYS A 41 6.76 -2.96 0.43
C LYS A 41 5.43 -3.70 0.58
N ALA A 42 4.31 -2.96 0.53
CA ALA A 42 2.96 -3.52 0.70
C ALA A 42 2.83 -4.39 1.96
N GLY A 43 3.45 -3.96 3.07
CA GLY A 43 3.49 -4.69 4.35
C GLY A 43 2.18 -4.66 5.12
N THR A 44 1.22 -3.80 4.75
CA THR A 44 -0.07 -3.68 5.45
C THR A 44 -1.26 -3.73 4.48
N PHE A 45 -2.40 -4.25 4.95
CA PHE A 45 -3.55 -4.54 4.07
C PHE A 45 -4.66 -3.48 4.12
N SER A 46 -4.66 -2.60 5.12
CA SER A 46 -5.72 -1.58 5.30
C SER A 46 -5.15 -0.29 5.87
N VAL A 47 -5.89 0.82 5.72
CA VAL A 47 -5.55 2.10 6.35
C VAL A 47 -5.43 1.93 7.87
N LYS A 48 -6.32 1.14 8.49
CA LYS A 48 -6.25 0.86 9.93
C LYS A 48 -4.95 0.14 10.31
N HIS A 49 -4.55 -0.88 9.55
CA HIS A 49 -3.31 -1.61 9.80
C HIS A 49 -2.09 -0.70 9.60
N GLN A 50 -2.05 0.09 8.52
CA GLN A 50 -0.96 1.04 8.28
C GLN A 50 -0.87 2.10 9.39
N THR A 51 -2.02 2.62 9.85
CA THR A 51 -2.05 3.62 10.93
C THR A 51 -1.58 3.01 12.25
N ALA A 52 -2.08 1.81 12.60
CA ALA A 52 -1.64 1.11 13.81
C ALA A 52 -0.14 0.78 13.77
N SER A 53 0.38 0.38 12.60
CA SER A 53 1.80 0.12 12.39
C SER A 53 2.63 1.38 12.62
N ALA A 54 2.25 2.52 12.02
CA ALA A 54 2.95 3.79 12.21
C ALA A 54 2.93 4.24 13.69
N PHE A 55 1.83 4.07 14.41
CA PHE A 55 1.79 4.34 15.84
C PHE A 55 2.76 3.46 16.62
N ASN A 56 2.81 2.18 16.30
CA ASN A 56 3.65 1.21 16.99
C ASN A 56 5.13 1.44 16.69
N THR A 57 5.52 1.46 15.40
CA THR A 57 6.93 1.51 14.99
C THR A 57 7.56 2.90 15.08
N ASP A 58 6.80 3.98 14.75
CA ASP A 58 7.38 5.32 14.65
C ASP A 58 7.38 6.07 15.98
N ILE A 59 6.37 5.83 16.83
CA ILE A 59 6.21 6.57 18.10
C ILE A 59 5.97 5.69 19.32
N GLY A 60 5.98 4.37 19.17
CA GLY A 60 5.89 3.42 20.29
C GLY A 60 4.54 3.42 21.00
N VAL A 61 3.44 3.72 20.28
CA VAL A 61 2.08 3.71 20.84
C VAL A 61 1.34 2.45 20.43
N MET A 62 0.99 1.62 21.40
CA MET A 62 0.30 0.36 21.19
C MET A 62 -1.20 0.55 20.97
N THR A 63 -1.75 -0.29 20.09
CA THR A 63 -3.18 -0.39 19.79
C THR A 63 -3.67 -1.82 20.05
N SER A 64 -4.98 -2.04 20.08
CA SER A 64 -5.53 -3.41 20.20
C SER A 64 -5.14 -4.31 19.01
N MET A 65 -4.87 -3.71 17.84
CA MET A 65 -4.41 -4.42 16.64
C MET A 65 -2.93 -4.85 16.77
N LEU A 66 -2.09 -3.99 17.34
CA LEU A 66 -0.65 -4.22 17.60
C LEU A 66 -0.36 -3.90 19.07
N PRO A 67 -0.66 -4.85 20.00
CA PRO A 67 -0.59 -4.58 21.44
C PRO A 67 0.82 -4.70 22.01
N ASN A 68 1.76 -5.25 21.26
CA ASN A 68 3.13 -5.44 21.73
C ASN A 68 4.03 -4.32 21.18
N PRO A 69 4.96 -3.80 22.00
CA PRO A 69 5.95 -2.84 21.51
C PRO A 69 6.77 -3.43 20.34
N ASP A 70 7.04 -2.61 19.35
CA ASP A 70 8.01 -2.97 18.29
C ASP A 70 9.43 -2.80 18.83
N CYS A 71 10.02 -3.92 19.22
CA CYS A 71 11.28 -3.96 19.92
C CYS A 71 12.32 -4.71 19.10
N GLY A 72 13.33 -3.99 18.67
CA GLY A 72 14.48 -4.59 18.00
C GLY A 72 15.25 -5.51 18.94
N SER A 73 15.91 -6.54 18.37
CA SER A 73 16.65 -7.55 19.13
C SER A 73 17.78 -7.00 20.03
N ALA A 74 18.20 -5.77 19.81
CA ALA A 74 19.21 -5.07 20.59
C ALA A 74 18.66 -4.26 21.77
N GLN A 75 17.33 -4.10 21.86
CA GLN A 75 16.66 -3.37 22.94
C GLN A 75 16.46 -4.29 24.15
N GLN A 76 16.80 -3.79 25.33
CA GLN A 76 16.69 -4.54 26.59
C GLN A 76 15.45 -4.17 27.40
N ASP A 77 14.94 -2.96 27.22
CA ASP A 77 13.72 -2.45 27.86
C ASP A 77 12.78 -1.93 26.78
N CYS A 78 11.72 -2.65 26.54
CA CYS A 78 10.75 -2.37 25.47
C CYS A 78 9.44 -1.80 26.00
N GLY A 79 9.36 -1.46 27.29
CA GLY A 79 8.14 -1.05 27.91
C GLY A 79 7.14 -2.18 28.13
N SER A 80 5.94 -1.86 28.52
CA SER A 80 4.84 -2.81 28.76
C SER A 80 3.95 -2.93 27.55
N ALA A 81 3.38 -4.12 27.31
CA ALA A 81 2.34 -4.37 26.33
C ALA A 81 1.00 -3.81 26.84
N GLU A 82 0.83 -2.50 26.85
CA GLU A 82 -0.37 -1.81 27.30
C GLU A 82 -0.96 -1.01 26.14
N VAL A 83 -2.26 -1.22 25.87
CA VAL A 83 -2.97 -0.49 24.81
C VAL A 83 -3.17 0.96 25.25
N GLU A 84 -2.54 1.90 24.54
CA GLU A 84 -2.56 3.33 24.84
C GLU A 84 -3.53 4.11 23.98
N LEU A 85 -3.75 3.68 22.73
CA LEU A 85 -4.71 4.29 21.82
C LEU A 85 -5.99 3.46 21.77
N SER A 86 -7.14 4.08 22.14
CA SER A 86 -8.43 3.40 22.08
C SER A 86 -8.83 3.06 20.65
N ASP A 87 -9.59 1.95 20.47
CA ASP A 87 -10.14 1.58 19.16
C ASP A 87 -11.02 2.69 18.57
N GLN A 88 -11.77 3.39 19.43
CA GLN A 88 -12.63 4.48 18.99
C GLN A 88 -11.83 5.64 18.37
N ASP A 89 -10.68 5.99 18.95
CA ASP A 89 -9.86 7.09 18.45
C ASP A 89 -9.05 6.66 17.24
N LEU A 90 -8.56 5.42 17.21
CA LEU A 90 -7.98 4.83 16.01
C LEU A 90 -8.97 4.84 14.84
N ASP A 91 -10.23 4.43 15.05
CA ASP A 91 -11.27 4.41 14.01
C ASP A 91 -11.64 5.81 13.52
N LYS A 92 -11.67 6.83 14.40
CA LYS A 92 -11.84 8.23 13.97
C LYS A 92 -10.71 8.69 13.07
N LEU A 93 -9.47 8.38 13.45
CA LEU A 93 -8.28 8.73 12.66
C LEU A 93 -8.28 8.00 11.31
N VAL A 94 -8.60 6.72 11.30
CA VAL A 94 -8.72 5.92 10.06
C VAL A 94 -9.78 6.51 9.13
N LYS A 95 -10.94 6.92 9.68
CA LYS A 95 -11.97 7.59 8.90
C LYS A 95 -11.48 8.91 8.30
N TYR A 96 -10.81 9.73 9.12
CA TYR A 96 -10.21 10.98 8.67
C TYR A 96 -9.22 10.75 7.52
N LEU A 97 -8.25 9.86 7.70
CA LEU A 97 -7.24 9.54 6.69
C LEU A 97 -7.86 8.97 5.40
N SER A 98 -8.87 8.11 5.52
CA SER A 98 -9.56 7.52 4.37
C SER A 98 -10.33 8.52 3.53
N LEU A 99 -10.77 9.63 4.13
CA LEU A 99 -11.53 10.70 3.47
C LEU A 99 -10.66 11.90 3.05
N LEU A 100 -9.36 11.85 3.28
CA LEU A 100 -8.46 12.86 2.73
C LEU A 100 -8.49 12.82 1.21
N GLY A 101 -8.79 13.96 0.61
CA GLY A 101 -8.85 14.10 -0.85
C GLY A 101 -7.46 14.10 -1.47
N VAL A 102 -7.32 13.44 -2.62
CA VAL A 102 -6.19 13.67 -3.52
C VAL A 102 -6.43 14.94 -4.31
N GLY A 103 -5.37 15.67 -4.62
CA GLY A 103 -5.46 16.86 -5.47
C GLY A 103 -6.21 16.57 -6.77
N ALA A 104 -7.12 17.49 -7.16
CA ALA A 104 -7.87 17.33 -8.40
C ALA A 104 -6.93 17.23 -9.61
N ARG A 105 -7.27 16.35 -10.54
CA ARG A 105 -6.54 16.25 -11.80
C ARG A 105 -6.65 17.58 -12.55
N ARG A 106 -5.52 18.10 -13.03
CA ARG A 106 -5.52 19.34 -13.80
C ARG A 106 -6.17 19.14 -15.17
N ASP A 107 -7.03 20.08 -15.59
CA ASP A 107 -7.70 20.08 -16.89
C ASP A 107 -6.75 20.47 -18.03
N TYR A 108 -5.70 19.71 -18.22
CA TYR A 108 -4.86 19.83 -19.41
C TYR A 108 -5.30 18.80 -20.46
N ASN A 109 -5.08 19.12 -21.73
CA ASN A 109 -5.16 18.11 -22.78
C ASN A 109 -4.05 17.08 -22.56
N THR A 110 -4.38 16.03 -21.80
CA THR A 110 -3.44 14.99 -21.39
C THR A 110 -3.34 13.82 -22.36
N GLN A 111 -4.08 13.85 -23.48
CA GLN A 111 -4.13 12.73 -24.45
C GLN A 111 -2.74 12.37 -24.98
N ASN A 112 -1.92 13.36 -25.32
CA ASN A 112 -0.57 13.11 -25.79
C ASN A 112 0.34 12.55 -24.65
N GLY A 113 0.22 13.07 -23.44
CA GLY A 113 0.92 12.56 -22.27
C GLY A 113 0.54 11.12 -21.93
N ALA A 114 -0.75 10.80 -21.97
CA ALA A 114 -1.23 9.43 -21.75
C ALA A 114 -0.70 8.45 -22.80
N ARG A 115 -0.66 8.86 -24.08
CA ARG A 115 -0.08 8.06 -25.15
C ARG A 115 1.41 7.83 -24.94
N LEU A 116 2.18 8.88 -24.67
CA LEU A 116 3.62 8.77 -24.38
C LEU A 116 3.92 7.90 -23.17
N PHE A 117 3.09 7.99 -22.14
CA PHE A 117 3.20 7.16 -20.93
C PHE A 117 3.02 5.66 -21.26
N SER A 118 2.04 5.34 -22.12
CA SER A 118 1.85 3.98 -22.61
C SER A 118 2.98 3.53 -23.54
N ASP A 119 3.35 4.39 -24.51
CA ASP A 119 4.39 4.06 -25.49
C ASP A 119 5.76 3.82 -24.85
N ALA A 120 6.02 4.50 -23.73
CA ALA A 120 7.24 4.32 -22.92
C ALA A 120 7.20 3.08 -22.02
N GLY A 121 6.11 2.29 -22.00
CA GLY A 121 5.96 1.11 -21.16
C GLY A 121 5.60 1.39 -19.69
N CYS A 122 5.47 2.66 -19.28
CA CYS A 122 5.20 3.00 -17.87
C CYS A 122 3.87 2.40 -17.36
N ALA A 123 2.88 2.25 -18.26
CA ALA A 123 1.56 1.73 -17.92
C ALA A 123 1.58 0.22 -17.57
N SER A 124 2.66 -0.50 -17.78
CA SER A 124 2.77 -1.92 -17.41
C SER A 124 2.71 -2.13 -15.89
N CYS A 125 3.39 -1.29 -15.12
CA CYS A 125 3.33 -1.25 -13.65
C CYS A 125 2.38 -0.15 -13.15
N HIS A 126 2.47 1.05 -13.74
CA HIS A 126 1.67 2.21 -13.34
C HIS A 126 0.30 2.22 -14.02
N ARG A 127 -0.59 1.29 -13.65
CA ARG A 127 -1.94 1.16 -14.19
C ARG A 127 -2.73 2.46 -14.02
N PRO A 128 -3.26 3.06 -15.12
CA PRO A 128 -3.81 4.42 -15.07
C PRO A 128 -5.06 4.57 -14.22
N SER A 129 -5.84 3.52 -14.05
CA SER A 129 -7.11 3.60 -13.31
C SER A 129 -7.47 2.29 -12.64
N MET A 130 -8.24 2.39 -11.57
CA MET A 130 -8.90 1.27 -10.91
C MET A 130 -10.24 1.73 -10.32
N THR A 131 -11.11 0.76 -10.00
CA THR A 131 -12.40 1.04 -9.38
C THR A 131 -12.39 0.57 -7.93
N THR A 132 -12.84 1.43 -7.03
CA THR A 132 -12.97 1.08 -5.62
C THR A 132 -14.13 0.10 -5.39
N SER A 133 -14.05 -0.70 -4.33
CA SER A 133 -15.05 -1.72 -4.01
C SER A 133 -16.45 -1.14 -3.82
N ALA A 134 -17.47 -1.83 -4.35
CA ALA A 134 -18.87 -1.57 -4.03
C ALA A 134 -19.22 -1.80 -2.56
N PHE A 135 -18.40 -2.57 -1.86
CA PHE A 135 -18.60 -2.94 -0.45
C PHE A 135 -17.71 -2.16 0.51
N HIS A 136 -17.08 -1.06 0.05
CA HIS A 136 -16.25 -0.24 0.94
C HIS A 136 -17.09 0.23 2.15
N PRO A 137 -16.56 0.18 3.40
CA PRO A 137 -17.30 0.60 4.60
C PRO A 137 -17.85 2.01 4.50
N LEU A 138 -17.05 2.96 4.00
CA LEU A 138 -17.47 4.34 3.75
C LEU A 138 -18.18 4.42 2.40
N ALA A 139 -19.44 4.85 2.43
CA ALA A 139 -20.30 4.93 1.23
C ALA A 139 -19.71 5.87 0.15
N GLU A 140 -19.07 6.94 0.60
CA GLU A 140 -18.44 7.96 -0.24
C GLU A 140 -17.32 7.41 -1.11
N LEU A 141 -16.72 6.29 -0.70
CA LEU A 141 -15.61 5.64 -1.40
C LEU A 141 -16.03 4.44 -2.24
N ARG A 142 -17.34 4.16 -2.38
CA ARG A 142 -17.83 3.02 -3.16
C ARG A 142 -17.92 3.36 -4.64
N ASN A 143 -17.55 2.38 -5.48
CA ASN A 143 -17.68 2.46 -6.94
C ASN A 143 -17.05 3.73 -7.57
N GLN A 144 -15.98 4.24 -6.97
CA GLN A 144 -15.26 5.38 -7.51
C GLN A 144 -14.22 4.90 -8.52
N THR A 145 -14.21 5.48 -9.71
CA THR A 145 -13.08 5.34 -10.63
C THR A 145 -12.00 6.30 -10.19
N ILE A 146 -10.85 5.76 -9.82
CA ILE A 146 -9.69 6.52 -9.35
C ILE A 146 -8.51 6.33 -10.31
N HIS A 147 -7.59 7.31 -10.33
CA HIS A 147 -6.44 7.32 -11.23
C HIS A 147 -5.12 7.37 -10.44
N PRO A 148 -4.79 6.32 -9.68
CA PRO A 148 -3.60 6.31 -8.83
C PRO A 148 -2.31 6.05 -9.61
N TYR A 149 -2.39 5.51 -10.83
CA TYR A 149 -1.24 5.10 -11.64
C TYR A 149 -0.33 4.13 -10.88
N THR A 150 -0.89 3.00 -10.48
CA THR A 150 -0.21 1.89 -9.81
C THR A 150 -1.02 0.62 -9.98
N ASP A 151 -0.36 -0.53 -10.00
CA ASP A 151 -0.98 -1.85 -9.89
C ASP A 151 -1.02 -2.36 -8.44
N LEU A 152 -0.30 -1.70 -7.51
CA LEU A 152 -0.12 -2.09 -6.10
C LEU A 152 0.64 -3.42 -5.92
N LEU A 153 1.26 -3.96 -6.97
CA LEU A 153 2.05 -5.18 -6.90
C LEU A 153 3.49 -4.91 -6.44
N LEU A 154 4.15 -5.94 -5.98
CA LEU A 154 5.58 -5.96 -5.70
C LEU A 154 6.34 -6.32 -6.98
N HIS A 155 7.34 -5.52 -7.32
CA HIS A 155 8.27 -5.76 -8.42
C HIS A 155 9.70 -5.82 -7.90
N ASP A 156 10.48 -6.78 -8.40
CA ASP A 156 11.92 -6.82 -8.15
C ASP A 156 12.60 -5.72 -8.98
N MET A 157 13.12 -4.72 -8.29
CA MET A 157 13.80 -3.56 -8.89
C MET A 157 15.31 -3.76 -9.00
N GLY A 158 15.78 -4.97 -8.75
CA GLY A 158 17.18 -5.34 -8.88
C GLY A 158 18.08 -4.77 -7.77
N PRO A 159 19.38 -5.13 -7.83
CA PRO A 159 20.33 -4.81 -6.77
C PRO A 159 20.62 -3.31 -6.63
N GLY A 160 20.40 -2.52 -7.68
CA GLY A 160 20.66 -1.07 -7.67
C GLY A 160 19.66 -0.28 -6.83
N LEU A 161 18.47 -0.82 -6.57
CA LEU A 161 17.44 -0.22 -5.74
C LEU A 161 17.12 -1.03 -4.47
N ALA A 162 17.86 -2.13 -4.23
CA ALA A 162 17.69 -2.94 -3.05
C ALA A 162 18.18 -2.20 -1.78
N ASP A 163 17.35 -2.26 -0.72
CA ASP A 163 17.69 -1.74 0.61
C ASP A 163 18.17 -2.81 1.59
N SER A 164 18.18 -4.08 1.16
CA SER A 164 18.53 -5.25 1.97
C SER A 164 17.59 -5.52 3.15
N LEU A 165 16.44 -4.83 3.23
CA LEU A 165 15.43 -5.02 4.28
C LEU A 165 14.25 -5.81 3.72
N ALA A 166 13.96 -6.96 4.32
CA ALA A 166 12.72 -7.67 4.06
C ALA A 166 11.58 -7.12 4.93
N GLU A 167 10.39 -6.93 4.35
CA GLU A 167 9.19 -6.50 5.06
C GLU A 167 7.99 -7.36 4.63
N GLY A 168 7.35 -8.02 5.57
CA GLY A 168 6.27 -8.96 5.26
C GLY A 168 6.74 -10.06 4.31
N SER A 169 6.13 -10.14 3.13
CA SER A 169 6.52 -11.07 2.08
C SER A 169 7.52 -10.50 1.07
N ALA A 170 7.83 -9.20 1.15
CA ALA A 170 8.73 -8.54 0.22
C ALA A 170 10.20 -8.73 0.60
N SER A 171 11.04 -9.02 -0.38
CA SER A 171 12.50 -9.03 -0.23
C SER A 171 13.08 -7.62 -0.20
N GLY A 172 14.39 -7.51 0.06
CA GLY A 172 15.08 -6.22 0.03
C GLY A 172 15.11 -5.56 -1.36
N ALA A 173 14.92 -6.32 -2.44
CA ALA A 173 14.91 -5.79 -3.82
C ALA A 173 13.48 -5.50 -4.34
N GLU A 174 12.46 -5.97 -3.64
CA GLU A 174 11.07 -5.80 -4.09
C GLU A 174 10.43 -4.54 -3.51
N TRP A 175 9.72 -3.82 -4.37
CA TRP A 175 9.02 -2.59 -4.03
C TRP A 175 7.62 -2.59 -4.62
N ARG A 176 6.65 -2.08 -3.85
CA ARG A 176 5.31 -1.85 -4.37
C ARG A 176 5.33 -0.68 -5.36
N THR A 177 4.69 -0.85 -6.50
CA THR A 177 4.53 0.25 -7.46
C THR A 177 3.94 1.48 -6.75
N ALA A 178 4.70 2.56 -6.72
CA ALA A 178 4.26 3.81 -6.11
C ALA A 178 3.11 4.44 -6.91
N ALA A 179 2.11 4.97 -6.22
CA ALA A 179 1.07 5.77 -6.86
C ALA A 179 1.65 7.09 -7.36
N LEU A 180 1.25 7.51 -8.58
CA LEU A 180 1.75 8.74 -9.20
C LEU A 180 0.77 9.92 -9.08
N TRP A 181 -0.39 9.72 -8.46
CA TRP A 181 -1.31 10.83 -8.21
C TRP A 181 -0.72 11.86 -7.24
N GLY A 182 -0.99 13.13 -7.48
CA GLY A 182 -0.52 14.21 -6.62
C GLY A 182 0.94 14.65 -6.82
N LEU A 183 1.72 13.99 -7.68
CA LEU A 183 3.15 14.32 -7.89
C LEU A 183 3.41 15.79 -8.30
N GLY A 184 2.45 16.45 -8.93
CA GLY A 184 2.59 17.86 -9.31
C GLY A 184 2.39 18.85 -8.13
N HIS A 185 2.18 18.35 -6.92
CA HIS A 185 1.98 19.12 -5.69
C HIS A 185 3.00 18.76 -4.60
N ALA A 186 3.91 17.84 -4.89
CA ALA A 186 4.97 17.40 -4.00
C ALA A 186 6.21 18.30 -4.13
#